data_ec0939c7fbe0eb7d407140fce1b2fe26
#
_entry.id   ec0939c7fbe0eb7d407140fce1b2fe26
#
_cell.length_a   1.000
_cell.length_b   1.000
_cell.length_c   1.000
_cell.angle_alpha   90.00
_cell.angle_beta   90.00
_cell.angle_gamma   90.00
#
_symmetry.space_group_name_H-M   'P 1'
#
loop_
_entity.id
_entity.type
_entity.pdbx_description
1 polymer ?
#
loop_
_entity_poly.entity_id
_entity_poly.type
_entity_poly.pdbx_seq_one_letter_code
_entity_poly.pdbx_strand_id
1 'polypeptide(L)'
;MKKKLFFGLLALLVCLAGCGTAETVETSSAAESSYEISSEAESTHDETTSYEEESSMEEISLPPEESSEPTPEPAAPTLGEVLTAFFPVPRWEEDILSFVAFLESRVGEDVTAKMAEALTEKTYYESLWTEFTGNSLHVWESLYKNEPENSPFVRLLSMGEVGANKTTVMTFGGDICFADNYVVMEYMESKGYGLEDCIAEEWFTEMQNADIAVLNNEFAISDRGKPLNGKAFTFRADPANTAMYQQLGVDLVSLANNHVYDYGKDAFYDTIDTLREYGVDYAGAGRNAEEAQSPMYYLVDGRKIAFISATRAEKYVLTPEATEDSPGVFRCYDTARLLEVIAEAKEESDYVILLVHWGREGSNSLEDVQEETAPLYLEAGADLIIGGHAHRLQGIEFIDGKAVFYNLGNFWFDNYNIETGLVRFELSADGEETFYFLPAKQSGCKTSYELGTDTGRKILDNVESYSKKISIRDDGLIVRE
;
A
#
# COMPACT_ATOMS: atom_id res chain seq x y z
N MET A 1 59.75 24.12 8.94
CA MET A 1 60.35 23.68 7.69
C MET A 1 59.20 23.26 6.76
N LYS A 2 58.80 24.07 5.81
CA LYS A 2 59.09 24.05 4.35
C LYS A 2 58.65 22.70 3.75
N LYS A 3 57.73 22.57 2.77
CA LYS A 3 57.37 23.36 1.56
C LYS A 3 56.03 22.75 1.06
N LYS A 4 54.96 23.46 0.67
CA LYS A 4 54.68 24.10 -0.66
C LYS A 4 54.61 23.06 -1.80
N LEU A 5 53.54 23.00 -2.49
CA LEU A 5 52.83 23.71 -3.57
C LEU A 5 52.69 22.78 -4.78
N PHE A 6 51.63 22.72 -5.54
CA PHE A 6 51.31 23.40 -6.79
C PHE A 6 50.05 22.76 -7.40
N PHE A 7 49.00 23.47 -7.61
CA PHE A 7 48.47 24.10 -8.83
C PHE A 7 47.90 23.18 -9.91
N GLY A 8 46.70 23.55 -10.30
CA GLY A 8 46.21 23.37 -11.65
C GLY A 8 44.71 23.64 -11.82
N LEU A 9 44.40 24.90 -11.84
CA LEU A 9 43.24 25.61 -12.35
C LEU A 9 43.10 25.41 -13.86
N LEU A 10 41.92 25.12 -14.40
CA LEU A 10 41.53 25.63 -15.72
C LEU A 10 40.01 25.85 -15.75
N ALA A 11 39.66 27.11 -15.69
CA ALA A 11 38.39 27.71 -16.05
C ALA A 11 38.54 28.22 -17.50
N LEU A 12 37.45 28.48 -18.12
CA LEU A 12 37.13 29.54 -19.09
C LEU A 12 36.30 28.99 -20.22
N LEU A 13 35.21 29.53 -20.41
CA LEU A 13 34.63 30.77 -20.92
C LEU A 13 33.97 30.50 -22.27
N VAL A 14 32.85 30.96 -22.43
CA VAL A 14 32.23 32.19 -23.00
C VAL A 14 31.54 31.85 -24.31
N CYS A 15 30.48 32.35 -24.73
CA CYS A 15 29.66 33.57 -24.70
C CYS A 15 28.45 33.37 -25.57
N LEU A 16 27.38 33.86 -25.17
CA LEU A 16 26.63 35.04 -25.67
C LEU A 16 26.21 35.05 -27.16
N ALA A 17 24.92 35.26 -27.24
CA ALA A 17 24.18 36.18 -28.09
C ALA A 17 23.57 35.66 -29.40
N GLY A 18 22.31 35.97 -29.52
CA GLY A 18 21.60 36.02 -30.79
C GLY A 18 20.09 36.07 -30.63
N CYS A 19 19.58 37.29 -30.42
CA CYS A 19 18.19 37.69 -30.63
C CYS A 19 17.73 37.38 -32.08
N GLY A 20 16.46 37.03 -32.23
CA GLY A 20 15.85 37.12 -33.57
C GLY A 20 14.46 36.48 -33.64
N THR A 21 13.43 37.28 -33.35
CA THR A 21 12.16 37.47 -34.06
C THR A 21 11.21 36.28 -34.28
N ALA A 22 10.03 36.52 -33.83
CA ALA A 22 8.78 35.81 -34.11
C ALA A 22 8.43 35.84 -35.61
N GLU A 23 7.88 34.74 -36.10
CA GLU A 23 6.91 34.74 -37.22
C GLU A 23 5.82 33.72 -36.96
N THR A 24 4.64 34.24 -36.90
CA THR A 24 3.36 33.53 -36.94
C THR A 24 3.08 33.06 -38.38
N VAL A 25 2.68 31.80 -38.54
CA VAL A 25 1.90 31.41 -39.74
C VAL A 25 0.73 30.52 -39.30
N GLU A 26 -0.41 30.92 -39.79
CA GLU A 26 -1.73 30.40 -39.59
C GLU A 26 -1.98 29.03 -40.28
N THR A 27 -2.86 28.31 -39.63
CA THR A 27 -4.01 27.50 -40.14
C THR A 27 -3.98 26.86 -41.55
N SER A 28 -4.30 25.56 -41.58
CA SER A 28 -5.35 24.96 -42.40
C SER A 28 -5.66 23.55 -41.94
N SER A 29 -6.77 23.33 -41.45
CA SER A 29 -8.07 22.75 -41.68
C SER A 29 -8.09 21.51 -42.57
N ALA A 30 -8.71 20.48 -42.01
CA ALA A 30 -9.66 19.52 -42.56
C ALA A 30 -9.20 18.45 -43.55
N ALA A 31 -9.45 17.19 -43.15
CA ALA A 31 -10.36 16.33 -43.91
C ALA A 31 -10.75 15.08 -43.13
N GLU A 32 -11.98 15.03 -42.74
CA GLU A 32 -12.73 13.82 -42.38
C GLU A 32 -12.81 12.90 -43.63
N SER A 33 -12.72 11.61 -43.38
CA SER A 33 -13.30 10.64 -44.34
C SER A 33 -13.90 9.47 -43.56
N SER A 34 -15.18 9.60 -43.40
CA SER A 34 -16.14 8.56 -43.07
C SER A 34 -16.23 7.55 -44.21
N TYR A 35 -16.26 6.28 -43.94
CA TYR A 35 -16.84 5.28 -44.82
C TYR A 35 -17.95 4.53 -44.09
N GLU A 36 -19.15 4.74 -44.63
CA GLU A 36 -20.38 4.06 -44.29
C GLU A 36 -20.43 2.65 -44.84
N ILE A 37 -21.16 1.86 -44.09
CA ILE A 37 -21.64 0.51 -44.33
C ILE A 37 -22.70 0.55 -45.46
N SER A 38 -22.68 -0.42 -46.36
CA SER A 38 -23.89 -0.84 -47.06
C SER A 38 -24.02 -2.35 -47.06
N SER A 39 -25.11 -2.77 -46.47
CA SER A 39 -25.74 -4.07 -46.58
C SER A 39 -26.42 -4.21 -47.92
N GLU A 40 -26.38 -5.35 -48.55
CA GLU A 40 -27.48 -5.88 -49.33
C GLU A 40 -27.41 -7.39 -49.45
N ALA A 41 -28.52 -7.98 -49.13
CA ALA A 41 -28.87 -9.38 -49.32
C ALA A 41 -29.46 -9.59 -50.70
N GLU A 42 -29.27 -10.73 -51.30
CA GLU A 42 -30.33 -11.36 -52.09
C GLU A 42 -30.04 -12.85 -52.33
N SER A 43 -31.09 -13.56 -52.15
CA SER A 43 -31.41 -14.95 -52.38
C SER A 43 -31.46 -15.34 -53.87
N THR A 44 -31.32 -16.57 -54.23
CA THR A 44 -32.31 -17.41 -54.95
C THR A 44 -31.80 -18.80 -55.31
N HIS A 45 -32.67 -19.75 -54.99
CA HIS A 45 -33.18 -20.92 -55.73
C HIS A 45 -32.27 -22.06 -56.20
N ASP A 46 -32.54 -23.19 -55.61
CA ASP A 46 -33.21 -24.38 -56.18
C ASP A 46 -32.61 -24.99 -57.47
N GLU A 47 -32.23 -26.25 -57.36
CA GLU A 47 -32.72 -27.30 -58.24
C GLU A 47 -32.41 -28.70 -57.70
N THR A 48 -33.49 -29.41 -57.50
CA THR A 48 -33.61 -30.85 -57.31
C THR A 48 -33.24 -31.62 -58.57
N THR A 49 -32.50 -32.72 -58.42
CA THR A 49 -32.61 -33.86 -59.32
C THR A 49 -32.49 -35.18 -58.55
N SER A 50 -33.59 -35.86 -58.59
CA SER A 50 -33.75 -37.27 -58.18
C SER A 50 -33.18 -38.19 -59.26
N TYR A 51 -32.48 -39.27 -58.85
CA TYR A 51 -32.36 -40.50 -59.57
C TYR A 51 -32.59 -41.66 -58.61
N GLU A 52 -33.67 -42.36 -58.83
CA GLU A 52 -33.92 -43.71 -58.40
C GLU A 52 -33.14 -44.66 -59.31
N GLU A 53 -32.46 -45.65 -58.74
CA GLU A 53 -32.28 -46.96 -59.39
C GLU A 53 -32.17 -48.08 -58.36
N GLU A 54 -33.08 -49.04 -58.53
CA GLU A 54 -33.12 -50.31 -57.83
C GLU A 54 -31.91 -51.20 -58.17
N SER A 55 -31.38 -51.97 -57.25
CA SER A 55 -31.48 -53.40 -57.33
C SER A 55 -30.62 -54.20 -56.34
N SER A 56 -31.20 -55.28 -55.91
CA SER A 56 -30.69 -56.52 -55.43
C SER A 56 -30.01 -56.61 -54.05
N MET A 57 -30.76 -57.28 -53.18
CA MET A 57 -30.30 -57.87 -51.92
C MET A 57 -29.30 -59.02 -52.19
N GLU A 58 -28.15 -58.89 -51.55
CA GLU A 58 -27.36 -60.04 -51.10
C GLU A 58 -27.25 -59.96 -49.57
N GLU A 59 -27.79 -60.99 -48.94
CA GLU A 59 -27.68 -61.20 -47.50
C GLU A 59 -26.22 -61.57 -47.15
N ILE A 60 -25.45 -60.60 -46.64
CA ILE A 60 -24.16 -60.85 -46.01
C ILE A 60 -24.41 -60.98 -44.52
N SER A 61 -24.24 -62.19 -43.99
CA SER A 61 -24.26 -62.48 -42.55
C SER A 61 -23.10 -61.71 -41.87
N LEU A 62 -23.45 -60.79 -41.04
CA LEU A 62 -22.49 -60.10 -40.14
C LEU A 62 -21.94 -61.08 -39.11
N PRO A 63 -20.62 -60.99 -38.82
CA PRO A 63 -20.06 -61.67 -37.66
C PRO A 63 -20.59 -61.07 -36.36
N PRO A 64 -20.58 -61.80 -35.22
CA PRO A 64 -21.12 -61.25 -33.96
C PRO A 64 -20.36 -60.00 -33.54
N GLU A 65 -21.12 -58.99 -33.18
CA GLU A 65 -20.57 -57.78 -32.54
C GLU A 65 -19.73 -58.18 -31.33
N GLU A 66 -18.42 -58.04 -31.45
CA GLU A 66 -17.58 -57.91 -30.25
C GLU A 66 -18.07 -56.70 -29.45
N SER A 67 -18.54 -56.96 -28.24
CA SER A 67 -18.86 -55.95 -27.27
C SER A 67 -17.58 -55.14 -26.97
N SER A 68 -17.40 -54.02 -27.68
CA SER A 68 -16.39 -53.03 -27.30
C SER A 68 -16.79 -52.50 -25.94
N GLU A 69 -16.04 -52.82 -24.90
CA GLU A 69 -16.10 -52.10 -23.65
C GLU A 69 -15.98 -50.58 -23.97
N PRO A 70 -16.81 -49.74 -23.35
CA PRO A 70 -16.69 -48.29 -23.56
C PRO A 70 -15.27 -47.89 -23.19
N THR A 71 -14.55 -47.28 -24.10
CA THR A 71 -13.28 -46.59 -23.79
C THR A 71 -13.56 -45.66 -22.65
N PRO A 72 -12.82 -45.71 -21.53
CA PRO A 72 -13.04 -44.78 -20.43
C PRO A 72 -12.89 -43.38 -20.96
N GLU A 73 -13.85 -42.53 -20.65
CA GLU A 73 -13.71 -41.10 -20.91
C GLU A 73 -12.39 -40.63 -20.31
N PRO A 74 -11.63 -39.75 -21.01
CA PRO A 74 -10.41 -39.18 -20.44
C PRO A 74 -10.76 -38.50 -19.13
N ALA A 75 -10.00 -38.76 -18.07
CA ALA A 75 -10.18 -38.12 -16.78
C ALA A 75 -10.14 -36.59 -16.96
N ALA A 76 -10.99 -35.90 -16.25
CA ALA A 76 -10.97 -34.42 -16.23
C ALA A 76 -9.57 -33.93 -15.81
N PRO A 77 -9.05 -32.87 -16.43
CA PRO A 77 -7.74 -32.36 -16.09
C PRO A 77 -7.70 -31.85 -14.63
N THR A 78 -6.59 -32.08 -13.96
CA THR A 78 -6.33 -31.56 -12.61
C THR A 78 -6.04 -30.06 -12.65
N LEU A 79 -6.22 -29.36 -11.51
CA LEU A 79 -5.89 -27.93 -11.39
C LEU A 79 -4.42 -27.66 -11.79
N GLY A 80 -3.49 -28.52 -11.39
CA GLY A 80 -2.07 -28.40 -11.75
C GLY A 80 -1.82 -28.47 -13.24
N GLU A 81 -2.48 -29.37 -13.97
CA GLU A 81 -2.36 -29.49 -15.43
C GLU A 81 -2.94 -28.26 -16.14
N VAL A 82 -4.07 -27.74 -15.67
CA VAL A 82 -4.70 -26.55 -16.24
C VAL A 82 -3.84 -25.31 -15.97
N LEU A 83 -3.39 -25.09 -14.74
CA LEU A 83 -2.56 -23.94 -14.38
C LEU A 83 -1.21 -23.95 -15.12
N THR A 84 -0.61 -25.11 -15.33
CA THR A 84 0.63 -25.24 -16.13
C THR A 84 0.45 -24.74 -17.56
N ALA A 85 -0.76 -24.83 -18.13
CA ALA A 85 -1.06 -24.30 -19.45
C ALA A 85 -1.18 -22.76 -19.47
N PHE A 86 -1.63 -22.16 -18.36
CA PHE A 86 -1.77 -20.70 -18.24
C PHE A 86 -0.48 -20.01 -17.81
N PHE A 87 0.36 -20.66 -17.00
CA PHE A 87 1.60 -20.12 -16.46
C PHE A 87 2.84 -20.92 -16.92
N PRO A 88 3.21 -20.84 -18.20
CA PRO A 88 4.46 -21.43 -18.67
C PRO A 88 5.62 -20.56 -18.18
N VAL A 89 6.17 -20.85 -17.00
CA VAL A 89 7.39 -20.23 -16.43
C VAL A 89 7.73 -18.82 -16.96
N PRO A 90 7.77 -17.73 -16.13
CA PRO A 90 8.64 -17.66 -14.96
C PRO A 90 7.97 -17.33 -13.63
N ARG A 91 6.64 -17.18 -13.56
CA ARG A 91 5.93 -16.79 -12.33
C ARG A 91 6.07 -17.83 -11.20
N TRP A 92 6.24 -19.10 -11.58
CA TRP A 92 6.43 -20.18 -10.63
C TRP A 92 7.87 -20.70 -10.75
N GLU A 93 8.80 -20.12 -9.98
CA GLU A 93 10.16 -20.64 -9.82
C GLU A 93 10.14 -22.03 -9.14
N GLU A 94 9.03 -22.35 -8.47
CA GLU A 94 8.78 -23.62 -7.80
C GLU A 94 7.79 -24.49 -8.57
N ASP A 95 7.78 -25.78 -8.27
CA ASP A 95 6.91 -26.77 -8.92
C ASP A 95 5.42 -26.47 -8.62
N ILE A 96 4.69 -26.04 -9.64
CA ILE A 96 3.24 -25.76 -9.57
C ILE A 96 2.44 -26.94 -9.02
N LEU A 97 2.89 -28.17 -9.25
CA LEU A 97 2.23 -29.37 -8.74
C LEU A 97 2.37 -29.48 -7.22
N SER A 98 3.52 -29.10 -6.68
CA SER A 98 3.74 -29.04 -5.22
C SER A 98 2.88 -27.98 -4.56
N PHE A 99 2.72 -26.82 -5.19
CA PHE A 99 1.82 -25.78 -4.73
C PHE A 99 0.35 -26.22 -4.75
N VAL A 100 -0.09 -26.86 -5.83
CA VAL A 100 -1.47 -27.40 -5.92
C VAL A 100 -1.71 -28.48 -4.88
N ALA A 101 -0.76 -29.38 -4.64
CA ALA A 101 -0.85 -30.40 -3.58
C ALA A 101 -0.94 -29.77 -2.18
N PHE A 102 -0.19 -28.69 -1.93
CA PHE A 102 -0.33 -27.88 -0.71
C PHE A 102 -1.73 -27.28 -0.59
N LEU A 103 -2.24 -26.64 -1.65
CA LEU A 103 -3.58 -26.06 -1.69
C LEU A 103 -4.65 -27.12 -1.41
N GLU A 104 -4.61 -28.27 -2.09
CA GLU A 104 -5.53 -29.38 -1.88
C GLU A 104 -5.56 -29.88 -0.43
N SER A 105 -4.40 -29.91 0.22
CA SER A 105 -4.30 -30.27 1.64
C SER A 105 -5.04 -29.31 2.57
N ARG A 106 -5.29 -28.07 2.12
CA ARG A 106 -5.94 -27.00 2.91
C ARG A 106 -7.42 -26.83 2.59
N VAL A 107 -7.78 -26.89 1.31
CA VAL A 107 -9.15 -26.62 0.86
C VAL A 107 -9.91 -27.87 0.42
N GLY A 108 -9.20 -28.98 0.15
CA GLY A 108 -9.76 -30.27 -0.30
C GLY A 108 -9.79 -30.43 -1.83
N GLU A 109 -9.69 -31.67 -2.30
CA GLU A 109 -9.66 -32.03 -3.72
C GLU A 109 -10.93 -31.60 -4.49
N ASP A 110 -12.08 -31.58 -3.83
CA ASP A 110 -13.35 -31.16 -4.45
C ASP A 110 -13.33 -29.67 -4.86
N VAL A 111 -12.61 -28.81 -4.11
CA VAL A 111 -12.47 -27.37 -4.40
C VAL A 111 -11.55 -27.18 -5.58
N THR A 112 -10.38 -27.82 -5.59
CA THR A 112 -9.40 -27.70 -6.69
C THR A 112 -9.93 -28.30 -7.99
N ALA A 113 -10.73 -29.35 -7.93
CA ALA A 113 -11.41 -29.89 -9.11
C ALA A 113 -12.42 -28.90 -9.72
N LYS A 114 -13.21 -28.20 -8.90
CA LYS A 114 -14.12 -27.15 -9.38
C LYS A 114 -13.36 -25.94 -9.96
N MET A 115 -12.23 -25.58 -9.38
CA MET A 115 -11.35 -24.54 -9.93
C MET A 115 -10.81 -24.95 -11.31
N ALA A 116 -10.38 -26.20 -11.47
CA ALA A 116 -9.92 -26.73 -12.75
C ALA A 116 -11.03 -26.70 -13.81
N GLU A 117 -12.25 -27.11 -13.46
CA GLU A 117 -13.42 -27.05 -14.34
C GLU A 117 -13.74 -25.61 -14.77
N ALA A 118 -13.76 -24.67 -13.83
CA ALA A 118 -13.99 -23.25 -14.10
C ALA A 118 -12.95 -22.66 -15.06
N LEU A 119 -11.68 -23.03 -14.92
CA LEU A 119 -10.60 -22.59 -15.82
C LEU A 119 -10.64 -23.26 -17.19
N THR A 120 -11.14 -24.49 -17.28
CA THR A 120 -11.28 -25.20 -18.56
C THR A 120 -12.34 -24.53 -19.45
N GLU A 121 -13.36 -23.94 -18.84
CA GLU A 121 -14.46 -23.24 -19.54
C GLU A 121 -14.15 -21.78 -19.84
N LYS A 122 -13.18 -21.17 -19.15
CA LYS A 122 -12.87 -19.73 -19.21
C LYS A 122 -11.37 -19.49 -19.39
N THR A 123 -11.03 -18.27 -19.83
CA THR A 123 -9.67 -17.74 -19.66
C THR A 123 -9.35 -17.55 -18.17
N TYR A 124 -8.07 -17.65 -17.80
CA TYR A 124 -7.62 -17.38 -16.43
C TYR A 124 -8.09 -16.00 -15.92
N TYR A 125 -8.52 -15.93 -14.66
CA TYR A 125 -8.94 -14.71 -13.96
C TYR A 125 -8.51 -14.77 -12.49
N GLU A 126 -8.00 -13.64 -11.99
CA GLU A 126 -7.42 -13.56 -10.64
C GLU A 126 -8.43 -13.84 -9.52
N SER A 127 -9.69 -13.42 -9.68
CA SER A 127 -10.72 -13.66 -8.67
C SER A 127 -11.12 -15.14 -8.50
N LEU A 128 -10.60 -16.06 -9.34
CA LEU A 128 -10.78 -17.50 -9.17
C LEU A 128 -10.43 -17.95 -7.75
N TRP A 129 -9.32 -17.46 -7.21
CA TRP A 129 -8.80 -17.87 -5.93
C TRP A 129 -9.73 -17.46 -4.78
N THR A 130 -10.17 -16.20 -4.77
CA THR A 130 -11.11 -15.71 -3.74
C THR A 130 -12.51 -16.31 -3.90
N GLU A 131 -12.98 -16.53 -5.12
CA GLU A 131 -14.27 -17.15 -5.40
C GLU A 131 -14.38 -18.56 -4.81
N PHE A 132 -13.35 -19.38 -4.97
CA PHE A 132 -13.38 -20.79 -4.55
C PHE A 132 -12.78 -21.07 -3.18
N THR A 133 -11.88 -20.21 -2.66
CA THR A 133 -11.14 -20.45 -1.42
C THR A 133 -11.31 -19.35 -0.37
N GLY A 134 -11.90 -18.22 -0.72
CA GLY A 134 -12.00 -17.04 0.15
C GLY A 134 -10.70 -16.23 0.26
N ASN A 135 -9.59 -16.69 -0.35
CA ASN A 135 -8.27 -16.07 -0.23
C ASN A 135 -7.65 -15.83 -1.60
N SER A 136 -6.91 -14.73 -1.76
CA SER A 136 -6.19 -14.41 -3.00
C SER A 136 -5.05 -15.40 -3.27
N LEU A 137 -4.55 -15.39 -4.50
CA LEU A 137 -3.34 -16.16 -4.85
C LEU A 137 -2.16 -15.74 -3.98
N HIS A 138 -1.96 -14.44 -3.74
CA HIS A 138 -0.85 -13.92 -2.94
C HIS A 138 -0.87 -14.43 -1.48
N VAL A 139 -2.07 -14.61 -0.89
CA VAL A 139 -2.20 -15.24 0.43
C VAL A 139 -1.74 -16.70 0.38
N TRP A 140 -2.18 -17.48 -0.62
CA TRP A 140 -1.79 -18.87 -0.74
C TRP A 140 -0.30 -19.07 -1.04
N GLU A 141 0.30 -18.20 -1.86
CA GLU A 141 1.75 -18.21 -2.13
C GLU A 141 2.55 -17.93 -0.85
N SER A 142 2.15 -16.91 -0.06
CA SER A 142 2.78 -16.59 1.22
C SER A 142 2.70 -17.73 2.23
N LEU A 143 1.55 -18.43 2.30
CA LEU A 143 1.39 -19.57 3.18
C LEU A 143 2.18 -20.80 2.68
N TYR A 144 2.25 -21.01 1.37
CA TYR A 144 3.05 -22.10 0.78
C TYR A 144 4.54 -21.91 1.07
N LYS A 145 5.06 -20.69 0.96
CA LYS A 145 6.43 -20.30 1.30
C LYS A 145 6.66 -20.25 2.82
N ASN A 146 5.61 -20.42 3.63
CA ASN A 146 5.65 -20.29 5.09
C ASN A 146 6.21 -18.92 5.54
N GLU A 147 5.89 -17.85 4.81
CA GLU A 147 6.39 -16.49 5.08
C GLU A 147 6.03 -15.98 6.48
N PRO A 148 4.78 -16.15 7.02
CA PRO A 148 4.44 -15.67 8.35
C PRO A 148 5.32 -16.21 9.48
N GLU A 149 5.89 -17.41 9.30
CA GLU A 149 6.77 -18.06 10.28
C GLU A 149 8.25 -17.69 10.07
N ASN A 150 8.64 -17.41 8.82
CA ASN A 150 10.04 -17.25 8.43
C ASN A 150 10.46 -15.78 8.23
N SER A 151 9.51 -14.89 7.94
CA SER A 151 9.77 -13.47 7.69
C SER A 151 9.28 -12.59 8.86
N PRO A 152 10.09 -11.67 9.35
CA PRO A 152 9.64 -10.67 10.33
C PRO A 152 8.71 -9.60 9.70
N PHE A 153 8.57 -9.58 8.37
CA PHE A 153 7.79 -8.62 7.61
C PHE A 153 6.49 -9.19 7.04
N VAL A 154 6.06 -10.36 7.49
CA VAL A 154 4.76 -10.95 7.09
C VAL A 154 3.99 -11.37 8.32
N ARG A 155 2.75 -10.92 8.45
CA ARG A 155 1.82 -11.28 9.54
C ARG A 155 0.54 -11.89 8.98
N LEU A 156 0.13 -13.01 9.52
CA LEU A 156 -1.19 -13.56 9.30
C LEU A 156 -2.14 -13.08 10.41
N LEU A 157 -3.08 -12.20 10.07
CA LEU A 157 -4.11 -11.71 10.99
C LEU A 157 -5.39 -12.56 10.89
N SER A 158 -5.89 -12.78 9.66
CA SER A 158 -7.08 -13.59 9.42
C SER A 158 -7.08 -14.20 8.03
N MET A 159 -7.71 -15.37 7.91
CA MET A 159 -8.00 -15.98 6.60
C MET A 159 -9.35 -15.49 6.10
N GLY A 160 -9.49 -15.38 4.79
CA GLY A 160 -10.78 -15.12 4.15
C GLY A 160 -11.65 -16.38 4.12
N GLU A 161 -12.96 -16.19 4.05
CA GLU A 161 -13.96 -17.25 3.96
C GLU A 161 -14.78 -17.09 2.67
N VAL A 162 -15.07 -18.20 2.01
CA VAL A 162 -15.86 -18.19 0.76
C VAL A 162 -17.24 -17.57 0.99
N GLY A 163 -17.54 -16.53 0.21
CA GLY A 163 -18.82 -15.81 0.30
C GLY A 163 -18.97 -14.92 1.52
N ALA A 164 -17.92 -14.75 2.34
CA ALA A 164 -17.91 -13.74 3.38
C ALA A 164 -17.88 -12.34 2.75
N ASN A 165 -18.76 -11.46 3.23
CA ASN A 165 -18.77 -10.06 2.85
C ASN A 165 -18.16 -9.22 3.98
N LYS A 166 -16.89 -9.55 4.35
CA LYS A 166 -16.16 -8.85 5.39
C LYS A 166 -15.46 -7.62 4.80
N THR A 167 -15.53 -6.51 5.50
CA THR A 167 -14.80 -5.28 5.20
C THR A 167 -13.57 -5.23 6.08
N THR A 168 -12.40 -5.09 5.49
CA THR A 168 -11.15 -4.82 6.20
C THR A 168 -11.10 -3.35 6.57
N VAL A 169 -10.97 -3.05 7.85
CA VAL A 169 -10.94 -1.69 8.38
C VAL A 169 -9.51 -1.33 8.77
N MET A 170 -8.99 -0.24 8.21
CA MET A 170 -7.67 0.28 8.53
C MET A 170 -7.78 1.71 9.04
N THR A 171 -6.98 2.08 10.04
CA THR A 171 -6.94 3.44 10.56
C THR A 171 -5.53 4.01 10.47
N PHE A 172 -5.45 5.29 10.09
CA PHE A 172 -4.18 5.99 9.91
C PHE A 172 -4.23 7.31 10.69
N GLY A 173 -3.33 7.46 11.66
CA GLY A 173 -3.10 8.73 12.32
C GLY A 173 -1.79 9.37 11.88
N GLY A 174 -1.56 10.61 12.30
CA GLY A 174 -0.36 11.36 12.00
C GLY A 174 0.80 11.08 12.96
N ASP A 175 1.61 12.12 13.20
CA ASP A 175 2.82 12.06 13.98
C ASP A 175 2.52 11.90 15.48
N ILE A 176 3.19 10.95 16.16
CA ILE A 176 3.10 10.75 17.60
C ILE A 176 4.49 10.82 18.24
N CYS A 177 4.57 11.30 19.49
CA CYS A 177 5.83 11.40 20.24
C CYS A 177 5.66 11.02 21.70
N PHE A 178 6.37 9.96 22.14
CA PHE A 178 6.42 9.49 23.53
C PHE A 178 7.75 9.84 24.23
N ALA A 179 8.49 10.82 23.69
CA ALA A 179 9.79 11.21 24.25
C ALA A 179 9.66 11.75 25.67
N ASP A 180 10.42 11.19 26.61
CA ASP A 180 10.31 11.43 28.06
C ASP A 180 10.49 12.90 28.45
N ASN A 181 11.38 13.59 27.76
CA ASN A 181 11.71 14.99 28.01
C ASN A 181 11.00 15.93 27.04
N TYR A 182 9.85 15.54 26.54
CA TYR A 182 9.08 16.36 25.61
C TYR A 182 7.70 16.74 26.18
N VAL A 183 7.18 17.84 25.72
CA VAL A 183 6.09 18.56 26.39
C VAL A 183 4.83 17.74 26.68
N VAL A 184 4.47 16.77 25.84
CA VAL A 184 3.27 15.92 26.05
C VAL A 184 3.49 14.92 27.18
N MET A 185 4.67 14.29 27.24
CA MET A 185 5.03 13.34 28.30
C MET A 185 5.23 14.06 29.63
N GLU A 186 5.98 15.19 29.62
CA GLU A 186 6.14 16.04 30.83
C GLU A 186 4.79 16.50 31.39
N TYR A 187 3.84 16.87 30.52
CA TYR A 187 2.48 17.24 30.93
C TYR A 187 1.77 16.07 31.59
N MET A 188 1.74 14.91 30.93
CA MET A 188 1.09 13.69 31.42
C MET A 188 1.64 13.31 32.80
N GLU A 189 2.96 13.22 32.95
CA GLU A 189 3.63 12.87 34.19
C GLU A 189 3.39 13.90 35.29
N SER A 190 3.51 15.20 34.98
CA SER A 190 3.33 16.28 35.97
C SER A 190 1.93 16.31 36.57
N LYS A 191 0.94 15.75 35.85
CA LYS A 191 -0.45 15.65 36.28
C LYS A 191 -0.77 14.32 36.96
N GLY A 192 0.10 13.32 36.82
CA GLY A 192 -0.17 11.94 37.23
C GLY A 192 -1.30 11.32 36.36
N TYR A 193 -1.34 11.67 35.08
CA TYR A 193 -2.32 11.20 34.09
C TYR A 193 -1.86 9.91 33.44
N GLY A 194 -2.81 9.09 32.98
CA GLY A 194 -2.60 8.06 32.00
C GLY A 194 -2.80 8.62 30.57
N LEU A 195 -2.55 7.78 29.58
CA LEU A 195 -2.74 8.14 28.17
C LEU A 195 -4.19 8.52 27.86
N GLU A 196 -5.13 7.84 28.51
CA GLU A 196 -6.59 8.07 28.44
C GLU A 196 -7.05 9.45 28.96
N ASP A 197 -6.21 10.10 29.77
CA ASP A 197 -6.47 11.48 30.21
C ASP A 197 -6.02 12.52 29.18
N CYS A 198 -5.16 12.11 28.23
CA CYS A 198 -4.58 12.96 27.21
C CYS A 198 -5.15 12.76 25.81
N ILE A 199 -5.63 11.57 25.51
CA ILE A 199 -6.21 11.18 24.22
C ILE A 199 -7.67 10.78 24.46
N ALA A 200 -8.61 11.29 23.68
CA ALA A 200 -10.04 11.00 23.80
C ALA A 200 -10.34 9.51 23.61
N GLU A 201 -11.31 8.97 24.38
CA GLU A 201 -11.68 7.55 24.40
C GLU A 201 -12.08 7.02 23.00
N GLU A 202 -12.68 7.88 22.19
CA GLU A 202 -13.09 7.53 20.84
C GLU A 202 -11.92 7.08 19.97
N TRP A 203 -10.71 7.64 20.18
CA TRP A 203 -9.52 7.26 19.42
C TRP A 203 -9.01 5.85 19.77
N PHE A 204 -9.10 5.45 21.04
CA PHE A 204 -8.83 4.08 21.44
C PHE A 204 -9.82 3.12 20.78
N THR A 205 -11.10 3.49 20.78
CA THR A 205 -12.15 2.71 20.15
C THR A 205 -11.93 2.55 18.65
N GLU A 206 -11.58 3.63 17.92
CA GLU A 206 -11.32 3.60 16.49
C GLU A 206 -10.12 2.72 16.13
N MET A 207 -9.02 2.83 16.86
CA MET A 207 -7.81 2.05 16.59
C MET A 207 -7.94 0.60 17.01
N GLN A 208 -8.50 0.32 18.19
CA GLN A 208 -8.69 -1.06 18.69
C GLN A 208 -9.71 -1.87 17.89
N ASN A 209 -10.66 -1.22 17.22
CA ASN A 209 -11.65 -1.88 16.35
C ASN A 209 -11.19 -2.01 14.90
N ALA A 210 -10.08 -1.39 14.51
CA ALA A 210 -9.49 -1.59 13.19
C ALA A 210 -8.84 -2.98 13.09
N ASP A 211 -8.81 -3.54 11.90
CA ASP A 211 -8.01 -4.73 11.61
C ASP A 211 -6.51 -4.38 11.55
N ILE A 212 -6.17 -3.13 11.17
CA ILE A 212 -4.80 -2.59 11.15
C ILE A 212 -4.83 -1.10 11.51
N ALA A 213 -4.18 -0.72 12.61
CA ALA A 213 -4.01 0.67 13.02
C ALA A 213 -2.57 1.15 12.85
N VAL A 214 -2.37 2.31 12.22
CA VAL A 214 -1.07 2.83 11.78
C VAL A 214 -0.83 4.24 12.31
N LEU A 215 0.37 4.49 12.87
CA LEU A 215 0.86 5.82 13.26
C LEU A 215 2.29 6.08 12.73
N ASN A 216 2.74 7.34 12.75
CA ASN A 216 4.15 7.66 12.52
C ASN A 216 4.88 7.84 13.86
N ASN A 217 5.81 6.92 14.18
CA ASN A 217 6.67 6.98 15.36
C ASN A 217 7.83 7.95 15.12
N GLU A 218 7.68 9.20 15.54
CA GLU A 218 8.65 10.25 15.22
C GLU A 218 9.64 10.53 16.38
N PHE A 219 10.25 9.48 16.90
CA PHE A 219 11.24 9.53 17.99
C PHE A 219 12.06 8.23 18.06
N ALA A 220 13.20 8.26 18.73
CA ALA A 220 13.95 7.06 19.07
C ALA A 220 13.39 6.42 20.36
N ILE A 221 13.40 5.09 20.47
CA ILE A 221 13.03 4.32 21.66
C ILE A 221 14.29 3.67 22.22
N SER A 222 14.84 4.22 23.32
CA SER A 222 16.10 3.72 23.90
C SER A 222 16.42 4.41 25.20
N ASP A 223 17.17 3.76 26.07
CA ASP A 223 17.85 4.35 27.22
C ASP A 223 19.31 4.74 26.90
N ARG A 224 19.78 4.45 25.67
CA ARG A 224 21.16 4.67 25.22
C ARG A 224 21.29 5.83 24.23
N GLY A 225 22.51 6.12 23.83
CA GLY A 225 22.84 7.13 22.85
C GLY A 225 22.96 8.55 23.41
N LYS A 226 23.23 9.48 22.51
CA LYS A 226 23.33 10.92 22.82
C LYS A 226 22.64 11.69 21.70
N PRO A 227 22.00 12.84 22.03
CA PRO A 227 21.36 13.65 21.03
C PRO A 227 22.35 14.05 19.93
N LEU A 228 21.92 13.95 18.66
CA LEU A 228 22.72 14.36 17.52
C LEU A 228 23.00 15.86 17.56
N ASN A 229 24.26 16.22 17.40
CA ASN A 229 24.67 17.60 17.33
C ASN A 229 24.12 18.28 16.06
N GLY A 230 23.58 19.49 16.21
CA GLY A 230 23.09 20.28 15.07
C GLY A 230 21.62 20.12 14.76
N LYS A 231 20.90 19.24 15.43
CA LYS A 231 19.43 19.20 15.45
C LYS A 231 18.83 20.18 16.43
N ALA A 232 17.77 20.88 16.02
CA ALA A 232 17.05 21.79 16.90
C ALA A 232 16.24 21.03 17.96
N PHE A 233 15.66 19.91 17.58
CA PHE A 233 14.90 19.01 18.43
C PHE A 233 15.43 17.59 18.29
N THR A 234 15.47 16.86 19.40
CA THR A 234 15.84 15.44 19.44
C THR A 234 14.93 14.73 20.41
N PHE A 235 14.31 13.65 19.96
CA PHE A 235 13.29 12.92 20.69
C PHE A 235 13.73 11.51 21.04
N ARG A 236 13.57 11.13 22.33
CA ARG A 236 13.86 9.79 22.78
C ARG A 236 12.93 9.40 23.93
N ALA A 237 12.29 8.24 23.78
CA ALA A 237 11.40 7.65 24.76
C ALA A 237 12.09 6.52 25.54
N ASP A 238 11.73 6.34 26.80
CA ASP A 238 12.01 5.13 27.54
C ASP A 238 11.36 3.93 26.83
N PRO A 239 12.06 2.77 26.68
CA PRO A 239 11.49 1.58 26.08
C PRO A 239 10.13 1.16 26.64
N ALA A 240 9.88 1.37 27.95
CA ALA A 240 8.60 1.05 28.57
C ALA A 240 7.41 1.84 28.00
N ASN A 241 7.64 3.03 27.44
CA ASN A 241 6.58 3.84 26.82
C ASN A 241 5.99 3.19 25.57
N THR A 242 6.69 2.22 24.97
CA THR A 242 6.19 1.43 23.83
C THR A 242 4.88 0.69 24.15
N ALA A 243 4.61 0.37 25.43
CA ALA A 243 3.33 -0.18 25.86
C ALA A 243 2.12 0.72 25.54
N MET A 244 2.32 2.02 25.30
CA MET A 244 1.26 2.95 24.90
C MET A 244 0.68 2.61 23.53
N TYR A 245 1.48 2.03 22.61
CA TYR A 245 0.97 1.54 21.33
C TYR A 245 -0.04 0.41 21.51
N GLN A 246 0.25 -0.54 22.43
CA GLN A 246 -0.70 -1.62 22.74
C GLN A 246 -1.99 -1.07 23.39
N GLN A 247 -1.89 -0.03 24.23
CA GLN A 247 -3.06 0.62 24.82
C GLN A 247 -3.92 1.28 23.75
N LEU A 248 -3.32 1.92 22.75
CA LEU A 248 -4.02 2.54 21.61
C LEU A 248 -4.56 1.50 20.62
N GLY A 249 -4.03 0.28 20.59
CA GLY A 249 -4.37 -0.73 19.58
C GLY A 249 -3.60 -0.54 18.27
N VAL A 250 -2.38 0.03 18.32
CA VAL A 250 -1.54 0.26 17.13
C VAL A 250 -0.80 -1.01 16.74
N ASP A 251 -0.92 -1.41 15.49
CA ASP A 251 -0.29 -2.60 14.92
C ASP A 251 1.03 -2.27 14.21
N LEU A 252 1.07 -1.15 13.48
CA LEU A 252 2.17 -0.76 12.62
C LEU A 252 2.59 0.70 12.85
N VAL A 253 3.89 0.94 12.89
CA VAL A 253 4.42 2.31 12.87
C VAL A 253 5.32 2.57 11.66
N SER A 254 5.18 3.77 11.08
CA SER A 254 6.17 4.31 10.15
C SER A 254 7.42 4.73 10.93
N LEU A 255 8.59 4.28 10.50
CA LEU A 255 9.90 4.70 11.04
C LEU A 255 10.73 5.50 10.03
N ALA A 256 10.30 5.60 8.78
CA ALA A 256 10.97 6.44 7.81
C ALA A 256 10.66 7.92 8.05
N ASN A 257 11.35 8.53 9.02
CA ASN A 257 11.22 9.94 9.37
C ASN A 257 12.56 10.54 9.79
N ASN A 258 12.56 11.83 10.10
CA ASN A 258 13.78 12.56 10.46
C ASN A 258 14.16 12.45 11.94
N HIS A 259 13.37 11.80 12.81
CA HIS A 259 13.61 11.75 14.27
C HIS A 259 13.96 10.37 14.83
N VAL A 260 13.75 9.29 14.12
CA VAL A 260 14.03 7.92 14.59
C VAL A 260 15.51 7.70 14.93
N TYR A 261 16.42 8.46 14.33
CA TYR A 261 17.87 8.34 14.53
C TYR A 261 18.47 9.42 15.47
N ASP A 262 17.67 10.21 16.15
CA ASP A 262 18.06 11.39 16.93
C ASP A 262 19.12 11.14 18.00
N TYR A 263 19.23 9.92 18.50
CA TYR A 263 20.20 9.50 19.51
C TYR A 263 21.27 8.55 18.95
N GLY A 264 21.39 8.45 17.63
CA GLY A 264 22.43 7.70 16.94
C GLY A 264 22.15 6.21 16.82
N LYS A 265 23.17 5.49 16.33
CA LYS A 265 23.05 4.11 15.89
C LYS A 265 22.52 3.13 16.94
N ASP A 266 23.02 3.24 18.20
CA ASP A 266 22.63 2.31 19.25
C ASP A 266 21.16 2.50 19.64
N ALA A 267 20.69 3.76 19.75
CA ALA A 267 19.30 4.06 20.02
C ALA A 267 18.38 3.63 18.86
N PHE A 268 18.86 3.76 17.62
CA PHE A 268 18.13 3.29 16.45
C PHE A 268 17.92 1.77 16.45
N TYR A 269 18.95 1.01 16.82
CA TYR A 269 18.82 -0.45 16.97
C TYR A 269 17.86 -0.82 18.11
N ASP A 270 17.97 -0.12 19.25
CA ASP A 270 17.05 -0.33 20.38
C ASP A 270 15.60 -0.06 19.97
N THR A 271 15.36 0.97 19.17
CA THR A 271 14.01 1.28 18.64
C THR A 271 13.43 0.09 17.90
N ILE A 272 14.19 -0.48 16.96
CA ILE A 272 13.77 -1.66 16.19
C ILE A 272 13.53 -2.86 17.10
N ASP A 273 14.46 -3.13 18.03
CA ASP A 273 14.38 -4.29 18.94
C ASP A 273 13.19 -4.16 19.90
N THR A 274 12.99 -2.96 20.45
CA THR A 274 11.90 -2.70 21.41
C THR A 274 10.53 -2.82 20.72
N LEU A 275 10.34 -2.27 19.52
CA LEU A 275 9.08 -2.44 18.79
C LEU A 275 8.76 -3.92 18.57
N ARG A 276 9.75 -4.72 18.15
CA ARG A 276 9.60 -6.17 17.99
C ARG A 276 9.25 -6.88 19.30
N GLU A 277 9.90 -6.49 20.41
CA GLU A 277 9.63 -7.06 21.73
C GLU A 277 8.18 -6.79 22.18
N TYR A 278 7.67 -5.59 21.90
CA TYR A 278 6.30 -5.22 22.23
C TYR A 278 5.26 -5.68 21.19
N GLY A 279 5.70 -6.34 20.10
CA GLY A 279 4.81 -6.84 19.05
C GLY A 279 4.21 -5.75 18.19
N VAL A 280 4.86 -4.59 18.08
CA VAL A 280 4.50 -3.50 17.17
C VAL A 280 5.34 -3.64 15.91
N ASP A 281 4.68 -3.79 14.77
CA ASP A 281 5.36 -3.88 13.48
C ASP A 281 5.85 -2.50 13.00
N TYR A 282 6.80 -2.47 12.08
CA TYR A 282 7.33 -1.22 11.53
C TYR A 282 7.70 -1.38 10.05
N ALA A 283 7.79 -0.24 9.37
CA ALA A 283 8.28 -0.14 8.00
C ALA A 283 9.17 1.10 7.81
N GLY A 284 10.09 1.05 6.85
CA GLY A 284 10.87 2.22 6.40
C GLY A 284 12.16 2.48 7.16
N ALA A 285 12.58 1.58 8.04
CA ALA A 285 13.85 1.64 8.76
C ALA A 285 14.44 0.24 8.90
N GLY A 286 15.76 0.13 8.95
CA GLY A 286 16.39 -1.17 9.03
C GLY A 286 17.86 -1.12 9.42
N ARG A 287 18.42 -2.30 9.74
CA ARG A 287 19.83 -2.51 10.04
C ARG A 287 20.71 -2.40 8.80
N ASN A 288 20.09 -2.53 7.64
CA ASN A 288 20.66 -2.37 6.32
C ASN A 288 19.57 -1.91 5.32
N ALA A 289 19.94 -1.71 4.06
CA ALA A 289 19.02 -1.25 3.02
C ALA A 289 17.91 -2.27 2.72
N GLU A 290 18.22 -3.56 2.74
CA GLU A 290 17.24 -4.63 2.52
C GLU A 290 16.11 -4.55 3.56
N GLU A 291 16.46 -4.49 4.85
CA GLU A 291 15.49 -4.36 5.94
C GLU A 291 14.69 -3.05 5.86
N ALA A 292 15.36 -1.92 5.60
CA ALA A 292 14.72 -0.61 5.53
C ALA A 292 13.74 -0.46 4.36
N GLN A 293 13.98 -1.15 3.26
CA GLN A 293 13.18 -1.11 2.03
C GLN A 293 12.12 -2.21 1.98
N SER A 294 12.18 -3.20 2.89
CA SER A 294 11.19 -4.29 2.93
C SER A 294 9.82 -3.75 3.28
N PRO A 295 8.79 -4.03 2.46
CA PRO A 295 7.41 -3.77 2.84
C PRO A 295 7.01 -4.65 4.03
N MET A 296 6.14 -4.13 4.91
CA MET A 296 5.44 -4.96 5.89
C MET A 296 4.16 -5.49 5.26
N TYR A 297 3.96 -6.80 5.25
CA TYR A 297 2.80 -7.45 4.66
C TYR A 297 1.85 -7.99 5.73
N TYR A 298 0.57 -7.73 5.57
CA TYR A 298 -0.49 -8.34 6.35
C TYR A 298 -1.36 -9.24 5.49
N LEU A 299 -1.53 -10.49 5.93
CA LEU A 299 -2.52 -11.42 5.39
C LEU A 299 -3.79 -11.26 6.21
N VAL A 300 -4.78 -10.61 5.66
CA VAL A 300 -6.01 -10.22 6.37
C VAL A 300 -7.22 -10.39 5.46
N ASP A 301 -8.25 -11.06 5.96
CA ASP A 301 -9.53 -11.29 5.29
C ASP A 301 -9.40 -11.77 3.84
N GLY A 302 -8.42 -12.64 3.61
CA GLY A 302 -8.16 -13.25 2.30
C GLY A 302 -7.35 -12.39 1.34
N ARG A 303 -6.75 -11.28 1.80
CA ARG A 303 -5.87 -10.40 1.02
C ARG A 303 -4.49 -10.29 1.62
N LYS A 304 -3.50 -10.04 0.78
CA LYS A 304 -2.15 -9.62 1.16
C LYS A 304 -2.01 -8.12 0.92
N ILE A 305 -1.85 -7.35 2.00
CA ILE A 305 -1.73 -5.90 1.97
C ILE A 305 -0.31 -5.50 2.31
N ALA A 306 0.34 -4.72 1.45
CA ALA A 306 1.70 -4.22 1.62
C ALA A 306 1.71 -2.80 2.19
N PHE A 307 2.55 -2.55 3.19
CA PHE A 307 2.84 -1.24 3.74
C PHE A 307 4.30 -0.88 3.48
N ILE A 308 4.55 0.15 2.71
CA ILE A 308 5.87 0.70 2.43
C ILE A 308 5.98 2.03 3.17
N SER A 309 7.11 2.30 3.83
CA SER A 309 7.36 3.60 4.44
C SER A 309 8.66 4.20 3.92
N ALA A 310 8.63 5.49 3.51
CA ALA A 310 9.78 6.20 2.99
C ALA A 310 9.78 7.67 3.44
N THR A 311 10.94 8.31 3.48
CA THR A 311 11.06 9.70 3.90
C THR A 311 11.78 10.59 2.89
N ARG A 312 11.25 11.80 2.74
CA ARG A 312 11.86 12.93 2.05
C ARG A 312 12.17 14.09 2.99
N ALA A 313 12.04 13.88 4.30
CA ALA A 313 12.38 14.90 5.29
C ALA A 313 13.90 15.11 5.42
N GLU A 314 14.33 16.33 5.77
CA GLU A 314 15.72 16.72 6.03
C GLU A 314 16.72 16.38 4.88
N LYS A 315 16.74 17.20 3.84
CA LYS A 315 17.64 17.04 2.69
C LYS A 315 19.13 16.94 3.08
N TYR A 316 19.55 17.65 4.09
CA TYR A 316 20.94 17.71 4.57
C TYR A 316 21.04 17.02 5.93
N VAL A 317 21.28 15.91 5.94
CA VAL A 317 21.22 14.68 6.63
C VAL A 317 21.79 14.65 8.03
N LEU A 318 20.89 14.49 8.98
CA LEU A 318 21.22 13.97 10.31
C LEU A 318 20.68 12.54 10.52
N THR A 319 19.59 12.18 9.83
CA THR A 319 19.08 10.80 9.77
C THR A 319 19.65 10.10 8.55
N PRO A 320 20.49 9.05 8.73
CA PRO A 320 21.15 8.39 7.62
C PRO A 320 20.19 7.56 6.77
N GLU A 321 20.47 7.47 5.49
CA GLU A 321 19.92 6.46 4.61
C GLU A 321 20.52 5.10 4.95
N ALA A 322 19.71 4.06 4.95
CA ALA A 322 20.20 2.69 5.08
C ALA A 322 21.01 2.31 3.83
N THR A 323 22.15 1.64 4.05
CA THR A 323 22.98 1.08 2.98
C THR A 323 23.11 -0.43 3.16
N GLU A 324 23.77 -1.13 2.24
CA GLU A 324 24.04 -2.57 2.35
C GLU A 324 24.62 -2.94 3.73
N ASP A 325 25.55 -2.12 4.26
CA ASP A 325 26.32 -2.41 5.48
C ASP A 325 25.99 -1.46 6.65
N SER A 326 25.02 -0.57 6.52
CA SER A 326 24.77 0.46 7.53
C SER A 326 23.27 0.68 7.77
N PRO A 327 22.88 0.85 9.06
CA PRO A 327 21.50 1.10 9.43
C PRO A 327 21.07 2.51 9.04
N GLY A 328 19.78 2.65 8.82
CA GLY A 328 19.14 3.92 8.51
C GLY A 328 17.70 3.76 8.08
N VAL A 329 17.17 4.83 7.53
CA VAL A 329 15.80 4.87 7.00
C VAL A 329 15.76 4.72 5.48
N PHE A 330 14.61 4.36 4.94
CA PHE A 330 14.38 4.38 3.50
C PHE A 330 14.14 5.81 3.03
N ARG A 331 15.10 6.38 2.33
CA ARG A 331 15.03 7.75 1.82
C ARG A 331 14.55 7.75 0.36
N CYS A 332 13.73 8.74 0.01
CA CYS A 332 13.15 8.88 -1.33
C CYS A 332 13.40 10.25 -1.97
N TYR A 333 14.56 10.89 -1.69
CA TYR A 333 14.98 12.08 -2.46
C TYR A 333 15.24 11.75 -3.92
N ASP A 334 15.91 10.65 -4.19
CA ASP A 334 15.84 9.95 -5.46
C ASP A 334 14.68 8.95 -5.38
N THR A 335 13.73 9.10 -6.26
CA THR A 335 12.51 8.28 -6.24
C THR A 335 12.68 6.92 -6.89
N ALA A 336 13.78 6.70 -7.66
CA ALA A 336 13.94 5.51 -8.49
C ALA A 336 13.77 4.20 -7.69
N ARG A 337 14.50 4.06 -6.56
CA ARG A 337 14.40 2.84 -5.75
C ARG A 337 13.03 2.65 -5.12
N LEU A 338 12.37 3.75 -4.68
CA LEU A 338 11.01 3.66 -4.12
C LEU A 338 10.01 3.20 -5.19
N LEU A 339 10.12 3.69 -6.42
CA LEU A 339 9.26 3.24 -7.53
C LEU A 339 9.44 1.74 -7.81
N GLU A 340 10.68 1.23 -7.78
CA GLU A 340 10.96 -0.21 -7.92
C GLU A 340 10.32 -1.01 -6.78
N VAL A 341 10.52 -0.59 -5.51
CA VAL A 341 9.94 -1.29 -4.34
C VAL A 341 8.41 -1.30 -4.39
N ILE A 342 7.78 -0.20 -4.82
CA ILE A 342 6.32 -0.15 -5.00
C ILE A 342 5.88 -1.15 -6.07
N ALA A 343 6.57 -1.21 -7.21
CA ALA A 343 6.24 -2.12 -8.30
C ALA A 343 6.43 -3.60 -7.87
N GLU A 344 7.55 -3.91 -7.20
CA GLU A 344 7.83 -5.24 -6.63
C GLU A 344 6.72 -5.64 -5.63
N ALA A 345 6.34 -4.74 -4.71
CA ALA A 345 5.26 -5.00 -3.75
C ALA A 345 3.90 -5.20 -4.42
N LYS A 346 3.62 -4.47 -5.51
CA LYS A 346 2.36 -4.63 -6.27
C LYS A 346 2.27 -5.95 -7.00
N GLU A 347 3.40 -6.51 -7.43
CA GLU A 347 3.45 -7.85 -8.01
C GLU A 347 3.21 -8.96 -6.97
N GLU A 348 3.50 -8.68 -5.68
CA GLU A 348 3.44 -9.65 -4.57
C GLU A 348 2.25 -9.47 -3.64
N SER A 349 1.39 -8.46 -3.86
CA SER A 349 0.27 -8.15 -2.97
C SER A 349 -0.97 -7.66 -3.70
N ASP A 350 -2.11 -7.78 -3.03
CA ASP A 350 -3.41 -7.34 -3.56
C ASP A 350 -3.59 -5.82 -3.46
N TYR A 351 -2.99 -5.20 -2.43
CA TYR A 351 -3.11 -3.77 -2.16
C TYR A 351 -1.81 -3.20 -1.60
N VAL A 352 -1.38 -2.04 -2.08
CA VAL A 352 -0.14 -1.36 -1.68
C VAL A 352 -0.42 0.00 -1.08
N ILE A 353 0.00 0.21 0.17
CA ILE A 353 -0.12 1.46 0.91
C ILE A 353 1.26 2.06 1.12
N LEU A 354 1.45 3.30 0.64
CA LEU A 354 2.67 4.06 0.85
C LEU A 354 2.49 5.06 1.99
N LEU A 355 3.30 4.92 3.04
CA LEU A 355 3.46 5.88 4.13
C LEU A 355 4.64 6.78 3.80
N VAL A 356 4.43 8.07 3.54
CA VAL A 356 5.52 8.96 3.11
C VAL A 356 5.65 10.17 4.03
N HIS A 357 6.85 10.37 4.57
CA HIS A 357 7.17 11.47 5.47
C HIS A 357 7.81 12.60 4.68
N TRP A 358 7.02 13.64 4.34
CA TRP A 358 7.33 14.67 3.37
C TRP A 358 6.64 16.02 3.62
N GLY A 359 6.96 17.02 2.79
CA GLY A 359 6.37 18.35 2.85
C GLY A 359 7.17 19.29 3.75
N ARG A 360 6.63 20.49 3.96
CA ARG A 360 7.27 21.53 4.77
C ARG A 360 6.59 21.66 6.13
N GLU A 361 7.38 21.55 7.21
CA GLU A 361 6.91 21.76 8.58
C GLU A 361 6.13 23.08 8.74
N GLY A 362 5.01 22.99 9.47
CA GLY A 362 4.13 24.11 9.78
C GLY A 362 3.27 24.60 8.61
N SER A 363 3.25 23.92 7.45
CA SER A 363 2.54 24.33 6.25
C SER A 363 1.32 23.46 5.94
N ASN A 364 0.15 24.10 5.72
CA ASN A 364 -1.03 23.44 5.15
C ASN A 364 -0.98 23.37 3.61
N SER A 365 -0.05 24.10 2.97
CA SER A 365 0.13 24.07 1.51
C SER A 365 1.13 23.00 1.12
N LEU A 366 0.86 22.35 0.00
CA LEU A 366 1.77 21.37 -0.59
C LEU A 366 3.08 22.05 -1.08
N GLU A 367 4.14 21.28 -1.10
CA GLU A 367 5.34 21.58 -1.89
C GLU A 367 5.20 21.00 -3.28
N ASP A 368 5.78 21.66 -4.29
CA ASP A 368 5.73 21.21 -5.69
C ASP A 368 6.13 19.72 -5.82
N VAL A 369 7.11 19.28 -5.03
CA VAL A 369 7.58 17.89 -5.05
C VAL A 369 6.53 16.88 -4.58
N GLN A 370 5.62 17.25 -3.68
CA GLN A 370 4.54 16.37 -3.26
C GLN A 370 3.56 16.15 -4.42
N GLU A 371 3.21 17.22 -5.15
CA GLU A 371 2.34 17.16 -6.32
C GLU A 371 3.00 16.47 -7.52
N GLU A 372 4.33 16.60 -7.68
CA GLU A 372 5.08 15.96 -8.75
C GLU A 372 5.28 14.47 -8.53
N THR A 373 5.49 14.02 -7.27
CA THR A 373 5.87 12.63 -6.99
C THR A 373 4.70 11.73 -6.64
N ALA A 374 3.59 12.25 -6.07
CA ALA A 374 2.41 11.43 -5.76
C ALA A 374 1.88 10.66 -6.98
N PRO A 375 1.71 11.27 -8.17
CA PRO A 375 1.28 10.53 -9.36
C PRO A 375 2.24 9.41 -9.75
N LEU A 376 3.56 9.62 -9.60
CA LEU A 376 4.58 8.61 -9.94
C LEU A 376 4.49 7.38 -9.03
N TYR A 377 4.24 7.59 -7.72
CA TYR A 377 4.08 6.50 -6.78
C TYR A 377 2.81 5.67 -7.06
N LEU A 378 1.71 6.35 -7.43
CA LEU A 378 0.45 5.69 -7.81
C LEU A 378 0.57 4.95 -9.15
N GLU A 379 1.30 5.50 -10.13
CA GLU A 379 1.60 4.85 -11.42
C GLU A 379 2.48 3.61 -11.22
N ALA A 380 3.45 3.66 -10.29
CA ALA A 380 4.31 2.53 -9.95
C ALA A 380 3.55 1.37 -9.28
N GLY A 381 2.34 1.60 -8.75
CA GLY A 381 1.52 0.52 -8.17
C GLY A 381 0.99 0.79 -6.77
N ALA A 382 1.32 1.92 -6.12
CA ALA A 382 0.66 2.29 -4.87
C ALA A 382 -0.84 2.50 -5.11
N ASP A 383 -1.66 2.00 -4.19
CA ASP A 383 -3.12 2.14 -4.24
C ASP A 383 -3.60 3.26 -3.31
N LEU A 384 -2.85 3.53 -2.23
CA LEU A 384 -3.14 4.57 -1.25
C LEU A 384 -1.83 5.23 -0.79
N ILE A 385 -1.83 6.56 -0.64
CA ILE A 385 -0.72 7.32 -0.07
C ILE A 385 -1.19 8.05 1.20
N ILE A 386 -0.45 7.86 2.31
CA ILE A 386 -0.65 8.56 3.59
C ILE A 386 0.62 9.32 3.94
N GLY A 387 0.52 10.63 4.07
CA GLY A 387 1.64 11.52 4.36
C GLY A 387 1.73 11.98 5.82
N GLY A 388 2.96 12.23 6.28
CA GLY A 388 3.35 12.80 7.58
C GLY A 388 4.38 13.93 7.43
N HIS A 389 4.97 14.46 8.55
CA HIS A 389 6.05 15.44 8.62
C HIS A 389 5.63 16.91 8.72
N ALA A 390 4.63 17.36 7.97
CA ALA A 390 4.32 18.80 7.97
C ALA A 390 3.77 19.30 9.31
N HIS A 391 3.41 18.42 10.25
CA HIS A 391 2.77 18.73 11.53
C HIS A 391 1.53 19.61 11.38
N ARG A 392 0.92 19.59 10.21
CA ARG A 392 -0.31 20.30 9.83
C ARG A 392 -1.10 19.42 8.86
N LEU A 393 -2.42 19.51 8.94
CA LEU A 393 -3.27 18.92 7.91
C LEU A 393 -2.96 19.54 6.55
N GLN A 394 -2.82 18.70 5.53
CA GLN A 394 -2.81 19.10 4.14
C GLN A 394 -4.00 18.47 3.40
N GLY A 395 -4.12 18.78 2.12
CA GLY A 395 -5.27 18.37 1.33
C GLY A 395 -5.34 16.85 1.07
N ILE A 396 -6.49 16.46 0.54
CA ILE A 396 -6.79 15.12 0.02
C ILE A 396 -7.03 15.24 -1.48
N GLU A 397 -6.49 14.33 -2.25
CA GLU A 397 -6.70 14.28 -3.69
C GLU A 397 -6.94 12.85 -4.15
N PHE A 398 -7.79 12.68 -5.18
CA PHE A 398 -7.92 11.41 -5.89
C PHE A 398 -7.28 11.55 -7.26
N ILE A 399 -6.20 10.82 -7.50
CA ILE A 399 -5.47 10.79 -8.76
C ILE A 399 -5.76 9.45 -9.43
N ASP A 400 -6.38 9.47 -10.61
CA ASP A 400 -6.81 8.27 -11.34
C ASP A 400 -7.62 7.29 -10.47
N GLY A 401 -8.43 7.84 -9.55
CA GLY A 401 -9.28 7.08 -8.65
C GLY A 401 -8.63 6.64 -7.34
N LYS A 402 -7.33 6.76 -7.18
CA LYS A 402 -6.55 6.37 -5.99
C LYS A 402 -6.37 7.54 -5.03
N ALA A 403 -6.48 7.30 -3.74
CA ALA A 403 -6.47 8.35 -2.72
C ALA A 403 -5.06 8.76 -2.29
N VAL A 404 -4.86 10.07 -2.12
CA VAL A 404 -3.67 10.67 -1.53
C VAL A 404 -4.09 11.59 -0.38
N PHE A 405 -3.71 11.24 0.83
CA PHE A 405 -3.79 12.08 2.02
C PHE A 405 -2.42 12.71 2.22
N TYR A 406 -2.23 13.95 1.82
CA TYR A 406 -0.89 14.54 1.76
C TYR A 406 -0.24 14.72 3.12
N ASN A 407 -1.01 15.02 4.19
CA ASN A 407 -0.51 15.03 5.56
C ASN A 407 -1.64 15.01 6.59
N LEU A 408 -1.49 14.19 7.64
CA LEU A 408 -2.47 14.05 8.72
C LEU A 408 -2.16 14.92 9.94
N GLY A 409 -1.00 15.63 9.95
CA GLY A 409 -0.57 16.46 11.08
C GLY A 409 -0.15 15.64 12.30
N ASN A 410 -0.15 16.28 13.47
CA ASN A 410 0.20 15.62 14.73
C ASN A 410 -1.00 14.89 15.31
N PHE A 411 -0.86 13.59 15.58
CA PHE A 411 -1.88 12.87 16.34
C PHE A 411 -1.79 13.22 17.84
N TRP A 412 -0.62 13.03 18.45
CA TRP A 412 -0.32 13.48 19.83
C TRP A 412 1.18 13.78 19.94
N PHE A 413 1.56 15.03 19.86
CA PHE A 413 2.95 15.40 19.66
C PHE A 413 3.39 16.61 20.52
N ASP A 414 2.66 17.72 20.51
CA ASP A 414 3.04 18.96 21.17
C ASP A 414 1.88 19.61 21.98
N ASN A 415 2.08 20.83 22.47
CA ASN A 415 1.07 21.60 23.19
C ASN A 415 0.38 22.66 22.31
N TYR A 416 0.69 22.73 21.03
CA TYR A 416 0.11 23.70 20.12
C TYR A 416 -1.38 23.43 19.88
N ASN A 417 -2.09 24.49 19.55
CA ASN A 417 -3.49 24.41 19.19
C ASN A 417 -3.57 24.21 17.66
N ILE A 418 -3.63 22.97 17.22
CA ILE A 418 -3.62 22.59 15.82
C ILE A 418 -4.74 21.61 15.50
N GLU A 419 -5.15 21.65 14.25
CA GLU A 419 -6.07 20.69 13.66
C GLU A 419 -5.32 19.46 13.22
N THR A 420 -5.91 18.30 13.43
CA THR A 420 -5.42 17.00 13.03
C THR A 420 -6.60 16.05 12.79
N GLY A 421 -6.35 14.81 12.51
CA GLY A 421 -7.39 13.81 12.34
C GLY A 421 -6.83 12.42 12.12
N LEU A 422 -7.75 11.49 11.99
CA LEU A 422 -7.48 10.11 11.65
C LEU A 422 -8.27 9.76 10.39
N VAL A 423 -7.67 9.01 9.50
CA VAL A 423 -8.35 8.42 8.35
C VAL A 423 -8.80 7.03 8.73
N ARG A 424 -10.11 6.74 8.61
CA ARG A 424 -10.62 5.38 8.56
C ARG A 424 -10.81 5.00 7.10
N PHE A 425 -10.20 3.91 6.71
CA PHE A 425 -10.31 3.30 5.40
C PHE A 425 -10.99 1.94 5.52
N GLU A 426 -12.04 1.75 4.76
CA GLU A 426 -12.81 0.52 4.69
C GLU A 426 -12.66 -0.08 3.29
N LEU A 427 -12.08 -1.28 3.21
CA LEU A 427 -11.91 -2.04 1.98
C LEU A 427 -12.86 -3.24 2.01
N SER A 428 -13.93 -3.18 1.23
CA SER A 428 -14.93 -4.24 1.17
C SER A 428 -14.40 -5.52 0.49
N ALA A 429 -15.12 -6.64 0.64
CA ALA A 429 -14.74 -7.92 0.05
C ALA A 429 -14.66 -7.87 -1.49
N ASP A 430 -15.45 -7.03 -2.14
CA ASP A 430 -15.48 -6.83 -3.59
C ASP A 430 -14.54 -5.72 -4.08
N GLY A 431 -13.71 -5.15 -3.17
CA GLY A 431 -12.70 -4.15 -3.51
C GLY A 431 -13.20 -2.70 -3.53
N GLU A 432 -14.43 -2.44 -3.03
CA GLU A 432 -14.91 -1.07 -2.88
C GLU A 432 -14.18 -0.36 -1.75
N GLU A 433 -13.69 0.85 -2.01
CA GLU A 433 -12.95 1.71 -1.10
C GLU A 433 -13.85 2.78 -0.52
N THR A 434 -13.90 2.88 0.80
CA THR A 434 -14.61 3.95 1.50
C THR A 434 -13.67 4.64 2.49
N PHE A 435 -13.60 5.96 2.44
CA PHE A 435 -12.73 6.76 3.28
C PHE A 435 -13.53 7.71 4.15
N TYR A 436 -13.16 7.79 5.43
CA TYR A 436 -13.65 8.78 6.38
C TYR A 436 -12.48 9.58 6.93
N PHE A 437 -12.61 10.88 7.00
CA PHE A 437 -11.74 11.73 7.78
C PHE A 437 -12.42 12.08 9.10
N LEU A 438 -11.83 11.59 10.20
CA LEU A 438 -12.33 11.80 11.56
C LEU A 438 -11.58 12.98 12.18
N PRO A 439 -12.21 14.15 12.34
CA PRO A 439 -11.53 15.35 12.77
C PRO A 439 -11.13 15.30 14.24
N ALA A 440 -9.93 15.76 14.52
CA ALA A 440 -9.35 15.89 15.84
C ALA A 440 -8.75 17.30 16.04
N LYS A 441 -8.54 17.65 17.30
CA LYS A 441 -7.81 18.85 17.67
C LYS A 441 -6.78 18.53 18.74
N GLN A 442 -5.51 18.79 18.45
CA GLN A 442 -4.48 18.78 19.45
C GLN A 442 -4.41 20.15 20.12
N SER A 443 -4.51 20.23 21.43
CA SER A 443 -4.41 21.47 22.21
C SER A 443 -4.04 21.20 23.66
N GLY A 444 -3.01 21.90 24.17
CA GLY A 444 -2.58 21.80 25.56
C GLY A 444 -2.20 20.36 25.95
N CYS A 445 -1.44 19.68 25.11
CA CYS A 445 -0.97 18.30 25.27
C CYS A 445 -2.09 17.23 25.26
N LYS A 446 -3.24 17.54 24.68
CA LYS A 446 -4.38 16.61 24.55
C LYS A 446 -4.85 16.56 23.11
N THR A 447 -5.37 15.39 22.71
CA THR A 447 -6.01 15.18 21.41
C THR A 447 -7.48 14.83 21.62
N SER A 448 -8.35 15.78 21.23
CA SER A 448 -9.80 15.61 21.34
C SER A 448 -10.39 14.93 20.10
N TYR A 449 -11.55 14.31 20.27
CA TYR A 449 -12.38 13.83 19.16
C TYR A 449 -13.43 14.90 18.82
N GLU A 450 -13.51 15.30 17.57
CA GLU A 450 -14.33 16.46 17.18
C GLU A 450 -15.46 16.13 16.19
N LEU A 451 -15.62 14.88 15.77
CA LEU A 451 -16.71 14.50 14.86
C LEU A 451 -18.06 14.84 15.47
N GLY A 452 -18.94 15.50 14.70
CA GLY A 452 -20.27 15.93 15.14
C GLY A 452 -20.26 17.21 15.97
N THR A 453 -19.11 17.87 16.20
CA THR A 453 -19.02 19.18 16.87
C THR A 453 -18.89 20.33 15.85
N ASP A 454 -19.19 21.57 16.30
CA ASP A 454 -18.93 22.77 15.48
C ASP A 454 -17.43 22.94 15.14
N THR A 455 -16.55 22.50 16.04
CA THR A 455 -15.10 22.50 15.80
C THR A 455 -14.75 21.48 14.72
N GLY A 456 -15.30 20.29 14.81
CA GLY A 456 -15.10 19.23 13.82
C GLY A 456 -15.57 19.65 12.44
N ARG A 457 -16.76 20.27 12.31
CA ARG A 457 -17.23 20.78 11.02
C ARG A 457 -16.25 21.80 10.40
N LYS A 458 -15.69 22.71 11.21
CA LYS A 458 -14.68 23.67 10.73
C LYS A 458 -13.40 22.97 10.26
N ILE A 459 -12.96 21.91 10.96
CA ILE A 459 -11.80 21.13 10.55
C ILE A 459 -12.07 20.46 9.20
N LEU A 460 -13.26 19.84 9.04
CA LEU A 460 -13.66 19.25 7.77
C LEU A 460 -13.70 20.28 6.64
N ASP A 461 -14.30 21.46 6.88
CA ASP A 461 -14.33 22.56 5.91
C ASP A 461 -12.91 23.03 5.52
N ASN A 462 -11.97 23.06 6.48
CA ASN A 462 -10.58 23.41 6.20
C ASN A 462 -9.90 22.36 5.35
N VAL A 463 -10.07 21.07 5.68
CA VAL A 463 -9.52 19.95 4.87
C VAL A 463 -10.09 20.00 3.45
N GLU A 464 -11.40 20.20 3.29
CA GLU A 464 -12.00 20.39 1.96
C GLU A 464 -11.35 21.56 1.20
N SER A 465 -11.08 22.68 1.88
CA SER A 465 -10.46 23.87 1.26
C SER A 465 -9.02 23.64 0.79
N TYR A 466 -8.29 22.70 1.41
CA TYR A 466 -6.94 22.30 1.02
C TYR A 466 -6.93 21.21 -0.05
N SER A 467 -8.09 20.59 -0.31
CA SER A 467 -8.26 19.40 -1.13
C SER A 467 -8.69 19.74 -2.56
N LYS A 468 -8.62 18.73 -3.43
CA LYS A 468 -9.03 18.87 -4.83
C LYS A 468 -10.21 17.93 -5.13
N LYS A 469 -11.34 18.48 -5.58
CA LYS A 469 -12.51 17.73 -6.07
C LYS A 469 -13.05 16.69 -5.08
N ILE A 470 -13.18 17.08 -3.83
CA ILE A 470 -13.85 16.30 -2.80
C ILE A 470 -14.77 17.15 -1.96
N SER A 471 -15.75 16.52 -1.33
CA SER A 471 -16.49 17.06 -0.19
C SER A 471 -16.47 16.06 0.95
N ILE A 472 -16.59 16.55 2.21
CA ILE A 472 -16.58 15.70 3.39
C ILE A 472 -17.89 15.91 4.15
N ARG A 473 -18.66 14.86 4.33
CA ARG A 473 -19.94 14.91 5.04
C ARG A 473 -19.75 15.12 6.54
N ASP A 474 -20.84 15.42 7.25
CA ASP A 474 -20.81 15.63 8.71
C ASP A 474 -20.41 14.35 9.50
N ASP A 475 -20.60 13.18 8.90
CA ASP A 475 -20.16 11.88 9.44
C ASP A 475 -18.70 11.55 9.10
N GLY A 476 -17.98 12.47 8.43
CA GLY A 476 -16.59 12.30 8.01
C GLY A 476 -16.42 11.60 6.66
N LEU A 477 -17.49 11.08 6.05
CA LEU A 477 -17.40 10.39 4.76
C LEU A 477 -16.89 11.33 3.67
N ILE A 478 -15.81 10.91 2.99
CA ILE A 478 -15.23 11.61 1.86
C ILE A 478 -15.95 11.21 0.58
N VAL A 479 -16.44 12.22 -0.14
CA VAL A 479 -17.15 12.04 -1.40
C VAL A 479 -16.34 12.67 -2.54
N ARG A 480 -16.11 11.91 -3.59
CA ARG A 480 -15.44 12.38 -4.83
C ARG A 480 -16.42 13.23 -5.64
N GLU A 481 -15.98 14.38 -6.19
CA GLU A 481 -16.75 15.28 -7.06
C GLU A 481 -16.48 15.04 -8.55
#